data_654db60b51ead33297e683921fbc494e
#
_entry.id   654db60b51ead33297e683921fbc494e
#
_cell.length_a   1.000
_cell.length_b   1.000
_cell.length_c   1.000
_cell.angle_alpha   90.00
_cell.angle_beta   90.00
_cell.angle_gamma   90.00
#
_symmetry.space_group_name_H-M   'P 1'
#
loop_
_entity.id
_entity.type
_entity.pdbx_description
1 polymer ?
#
loop_
_entity_poly.entity_id
_entity_poly.type
_entity_poly.pdbx_seq_one_letter_code
_entity_poly.pdbx_strand_id
1 'polypeptide(L)'
;MAFLYLVSPSERLTPIYHRYSRIENTEEVSIFQASGRILAEDIYSTENIPPLPRSTVDGYAVKSEDTMGASPETPAMLLKKGEIHIGEIPKEDIAPGQTMYIPTGGILPEGADAVEMIEYTEEISPYVEMYRSVAPGENTVQPGEDIKEGMLLIPKGTKLHARHIGLLAYAGITTVKVYRKPKIAIFSTGDEIVPPDSYPEPGKMRDANGPMLKAMFGGIGEILDVSPVIIPDKREAMEKALKEALNIADIVMLSGGSSAGTRDLVVSVIKSLPDSEILFHGLRISPGKPTIVAVSGGKPILGLPGHPASCFVSAKLIGTNIVEYIAGSNRQTPFVFIRGIIKTEVYSKPGIEEYLRVKIDFSTSPPTVEPMITQSGITYTLAMADGLARIPPEKEGLSAGEEVEVMLL
;
A
#
# COMPACT_ATOMS: atom_id res chain seq x y z
N MET A 1 26.94 -31.18 -5.00
CA MET A 1 26.52 -29.80 -5.36
C MET A 1 25.00 -29.80 -5.40
N ALA A 2 24.36 -29.19 -4.39
CA ALA A 2 22.91 -29.02 -4.45
C ALA A 2 22.60 -28.01 -5.56
N PHE A 3 21.82 -28.43 -6.54
CA PHE A 3 21.37 -27.56 -7.63
C PHE A 3 20.51 -26.43 -7.05
N LEU A 4 21.02 -25.22 -7.11
CA LEU A 4 20.27 -24.01 -6.83
C LEU A 4 19.22 -23.84 -7.93
N TYR A 5 17.94 -24.02 -7.59
CA TYR A 5 16.84 -23.65 -8.48
C TYR A 5 16.69 -22.13 -8.41
N LEU A 6 17.38 -21.43 -9.32
CA LEU A 6 17.33 -19.98 -9.43
C LEU A 6 16.04 -19.55 -10.12
N VAL A 7 15.29 -18.69 -9.47
CA VAL A 7 14.00 -18.16 -9.95
C VAL A 7 14.04 -16.64 -9.97
N SER A 8 13.46 -16.01 -11.00
CA SER A 8 13.25 -14.57 -11.03
C SER A 8 12.07 -14.19 -10.13
N PRO A 9 12.18 -13.13 -9.31
CA PRO A 9 11.10 -12.68 -8.43
C PRO A 9 9.80 -12.32 -9.16
N SER A 10 9.92 -11.78 -10.39
CA SER A 10 8.78 -11.35 -11.19
C SER A 10 7.96 -12.48 -11.79
N GLU A 11 8.57 -13.67 -11.95
CA GLU A 11 7.96 -14.75 -12.76
C GLU A 11 7.22 -15.80 -11.94
N ARG A 12 7.52 -16.01 -10.65
CA ARG A 12 7.08 -17.22 -9.93
C ARG A 12 6.66 -17.11 -8.47
N LEU A 13 6.35 -15.95 -7.93
CA LEU A 13 5.75 -15.90 -6.59
C LEU A 13 4.28 -16.34 -6.64
N THR A 14 3.54 -15.94 -7.65
CA THR A 14 2.12 -16.28 -7.81
C THR A 14 1.85 -17.79 -7.77
N PRO A 15 2.63 -18.65 -8.44
CA PRO A 15 2.38 -20.08 -8.40
C PRO A 15 2.58 -20.76 -7.05
N ILE A 16 3.31 -20.16 -6.11
CA ILE A 16 3.58 -20.77 -4.81
C ILE A 16 2.59 -20.35 -3.73
N TYR A 17 1.82 -19.30 -3.94
CA TYR A 17 0.90 -18.80 -2.93
C TYR A 17 -0.13 -19.85 -2.49
N HIS A 18 -0.59 -20.72 -3.39
CA HIS A 18 -1.50 -21.80 -3.04
C HIS A 18 -0.93 -22.83 -2.05
N ARG A 19 0.41 -22.79 -1.81
CA ARG A 19 1.08 -23.67 -0.83
C ARG A 19 0.97 -23.13 0.59
N TYR A 20 0.55 -21.86 0.76
CA TYR A 20 0.44 -21.20 2.05
C TYR A 20 -1.01 -21.10 2.52
N SER A 21 -1.23 -21.36 3.79
CA SER A 21 -2.51 -21.12 4.43
C SER A 21 -2.68 -19.63 4.73
N ARG A 22 -3.81 -19.06 4.30
CA ARG A 22 -4.17 -17.69 4.64
C ARG A 22 -4.73 -17.63 6.05
N ILE A 23 -4.61 -16.46 6.67
CA ILE A 23 -5.27 -16.17 7.93
C ILE A 23 -6.76 -16.02 7.68
N GLU A 24 -7.58 -16.82 8.41
CA GLU A 24 -9.04 -16.75 8.35
C GLU A 24 -9.61 -15.96 9.54
N ASN A 25 -8.85 -15.88 10.65
CA ASN A 25 -9.27 -15.16 11.84
C ASN A 25 -9.40 -13.67 11.57
N THR A 26 -10.52 -13.11 12.03
CA THR A 26 -10.89 -11.70 11.83
C THR A 26 -11.09 -11.02 13.18
N GLU A 27 -10.99 -9.69 13.16
CA GLU A 27 -11.30 -8.82 14.31
C GLU A 27 -11.98 -7.55 13.81
N GLU A 28 -12.82 -6.96 14.67
CA GLU A 28 -13.40 -5.65 14.41
C GLU A 28 -12.48 -4.57 14.95
N VAL A 29 -12.23 -3.56 14.14
CA VAL A 29 -11.40 -2.41 14.51
C VAL A 29 -12.07 -1.11 14.12
N SER A 30 -11.82 -0.05 14.89
CA SER A 30 -12.20 1.30 14.48
C SER A 30 -11.46 1.70 13.19
N ILE A 31 -12.12 2.46 12.32
CA ILE A 31 -11.51 3.00 11.10
C ILE A 31 -10.22 3.78 11.39
N PHE A 32 -10.11 4.44 12.56
CA PHE A 32 -8.90 5.15 13.00
C PHE A 32 -7.69 4.23 13.25
N GLN A 33 -7.93 2.93 13.44
CA GLN A 33 -6.91 1.89 13.62
C GLN A 33 -6.79 0.95 12.42
N ALA A 34 -7.62 1.17 11.40
CA ALA A 34 -7.74 0.26 10.25
C ALA A 34 -6.70 0.52 9.14
N SER A 35 -5.96 1.63 9.19
CA SER A 35 -4.93 1.93 8.18
C SER A 35 -3.85 0.84 8.16
N GLY A 36 -3.53 0.33 6.95
CA GLY A 36 -2.58 -0.77 6.75
C GLY A 36 -3.17 -2.17 6.98
N ARG A 37 -4.39 -2.30 7.52
CA ARG A 37 -5.08 -3.57 7.72
C ARG A 37 -5.69 -4.07 6.42
N ILE A 38 -6.01 -5.36 6.36
CA ILE A 38 -6.63 -5.99 5.20
C ILE A 38 -8.09 -6.32 5.52
N LEU A 39 -8.98 -5.80 4.71
CA LEU A 39 -10.42 -5.93 4.90
C LEU A 39 -10.87 -7.39 4.72
N ALA A 40 -11.68 -7.89 5.66
CA ALA A 40 -12.12 -9.29 5.70
C ALA A 40 -13.51 -9.54 5.07
N GLU A 41 -14.22 -8.48 4.70
CA GLU A 41 -15.53 -8.55 4.05
C GLU A 41 -15.70 -7.41 3.05
N ASP A 42 -16.68 -7.53 2.16
CA ASP A 42 -17.07 -6.45 1.25
C ASP A 42 -17.82 -5.38 2.03
N ILE A 43 -17.51 -4.12 1.78
CA ILE A 43 -18.22 -2.99 2.40
C ILE A 43 -19.13 -2.35 1.36
N TYR A 44 -20.39 -2.24 1.72
CA TYR A 44 -21.45 -1.61 0.90
C TYR A 44 -21.99 -0.36 1.58
N SER A 45 -22.43 0.62 0.79
CA SER A 45 -23.13 1.77 1.31
C SER A 45 -24.52 1.39 1.81
N THR A 46 -24.92 1.97 2.95
CA THR A 46 -26.25 1.79 3.54
C THR A 46 -27.21 2.94 3.21
N GLU A 47 -26.72 3.97 2.50
CA GLU A 47 -27.49 5.17 2.17
C GLU A 47 -27.01 5.81 0.87
N ASN A 48 -27.85 6.68 0.32
CA ASN A 48 -27.47 7.55 -0.79
C ASN A 48 -26.65 8.75 -0.28
N ILE A 49 -25.57 9.08 -0.99
CA ILE A 49 -24.76 10.26 -0.70
C ILE A 49 -24.62 11.13 -1.96
N PRO A 50 -25.02 12.40 -1.92
CA PRO A 50 -25.79 13.02 -0.83
C PRO A 50 -27.19 12.41 -0.68
N PRO A 51 -27.84 12.51 0.50
CA PRO A 51 -29.20 12.00 0.69
C PRO A 51 -30.30 12.88 0.06
N LEU A 52 -30.00 14.17 -0.15
CA LEU A 52 -30.89 15.18 -0.73
C LEU A 52 -30.16 15.97 -1.82
N PRO A 53 -30.90 16.54 -2.81
CA PRO A 53 -30.27 17.33 -3.86
C PRO A 53 -29.63 18.60 -3.27
N ARG A 54 -28.41 18.93 -3.77
CA ARG A 54 -27.61 20.05 -3.27
C ARG A 54 -27.08 20.91 -4.39
N SER A 55 -26.90 22.21 -4.13
CA SER A 55 -26.21 23.12 -5.02
C SER A 55 -24.69 22.84 -5.10
N THR A 56 -24.12 22.94 -6.30
CA THR A 56 -22.66 22.91 -6.52
C THR A 56 -22.03 24.29 -6.59
N VAL A 57 -22.83 25.35 -6.59
CA VAL A 57 -22.44 26.75 -6.75
C VAL A 57 -23.16 27.66 -5.76
N ASP A 58 -22.67 28.87 -5.56
CA ASP A 58 -23.43 29.93 -4.92
C ASP A 58 -24.36 30.56 -5.96
N GLY A 59 -25.62 30.80 -5.59
CA GLY A 59 -26.59 31.35 -6.54
C GLY A 59 -28.01 31.31 -6.03
N TYR A 60 -28.96 31.07 -6.94
CA TYR A 60 -30.38 31.07 -6.67
C TYR A 60 -31.01 29.78 -7.13
N ALA A 61 -31.68 29.09 -6.21
CA ALA A 61 -32.47 27.89 -6.50
C ALA A 61 -33.73 28.27 -7.29
N VAL A 62 -33.91 27.66 -8.44
CA VAL A 62 -34.97 28.00 -9.41
C VAL A 62 -35.68 26.76 -9.93
N LYS A 63 -36.87 26.93 -10.43
CA LYS A 63 -37.49 26.04 -11.38
C LYS A 63 -36.93 26.39 -12.76
N SER A 64 -36.20 25.50 -13.41
CA SER A 64 -35.53 25.76 -14.70
C SER A 64 -36.44 26.35 -15.76
N GLU A 65 -37.72 25.90 -15.80
CA GLU A 65 -38.75 26.44 -16.70
C GLU A 65 -38.96 27.94 -16.55
N ASP A 66 -38.79 28.52 -15.34
CA ASP A 66 -39.00 29.95 -15.08
C ASP A 66 -37.86 30.83 -15.64
N THR A 67 -36.71 30.21 -16.00
CA THR A 67 -35.57 30.91 -16.60
C THR A 67 -35.54 30.76 -18.13
N MET A 68 -36.50 30.05 -18.72
CA MET A 68 -36.52 29.77 -20.15
C MET A 68 -36.55 31.05 -20.98
N GLY A 69 -35.57 31.20 -21.88
CA GLY A 69 -35.46 32.38 -22.73
C GLY A 69 -34.80 33.60 -22.07
N ALA A 70 -34.36 33.47 -20.82
CA ALA A 70 -33.62 34.54 -20.14
C ALA A 70 -32.31 34.86 -20.88
N SER A 71 -32.05 36.16 -21.05
CA SER A 71 -30.82 36.71 -21.63
C SER A 71 -30.48 38.06 -20.98
N PRO A 72 -29.31 38.62 -21.19
CA PRO A 72 -28.96 39.95 -20.68
C PRO A 72 -29.92 41.04 -21.14
N GLU A 73 -30.54 40.90 -22.30
CA GLU A 73 -31.49 41.87 -22.87
C GLU A 73 -32.94 41.63 -22.36
N THR A 74 -33.26 40.39 -21.98
CA THR A 74 -34.55 39.97 -21.52
C THR A 74 -34.46 39.04 -20.30
N PRO A 75 -34.09 39.59 -19.12
CA PRO A 75 -33.89 38.77 -17.94
C PRO A 75 -35.21 38.20 -17.44
N ALA A 76 -35.18 37.00 -16.86
CA ALA A 76 -36.33 36.47 -16.12
C ALA A 76 -36.35 37.06 -14.71
N MET A 77 -37.54 37.53 -14.28
CA MET A 77 -37.71 38.14 -12.95
C MET A 77 -38.41 37.17 -12.01
N LEU A 78 -37.73 36.75 -10.95
CA LEU A 78 -38.25 35.83 -9.94
C LEU A 78 -38.33 36.49 -8.56
N LEU A 79 -39.46 36.22 -7.84
CA LEU A 79 -39.66 36.76 -6.49
C LEU A 79 -38.76 36.03 -5.48
N LYS A 80 -37.87 36.76 -4.82
CA LYS A 80 -37.03 36.21 -3.75
C LYS A 80 -37.88 35.91 -2.50
N LYS A 81 -37.95 34.61 -2.09
CA LYS A 81 -38.67 34.16 -0.91
C LYS A 81 -37.85 34.16 0.36
N GLY A 82 -36.52 33.99 0.19
CA GLY A 82 -35.62 33.90 1.35
C GLY A 82 -34.23 33.44 0.97
N GLU A 83 -33.52 32.91 1.96
CA GLU A 83 -32.16 32.41 1.85
C GLU A 83 -32.02 31.06 2.53
N ILE A 84 -31.28 30.15 1.93
CA ILE A 84 -30.97 28.83 2.46
C ILE A 84 -29.62 28.88 3.16
N HIS A 85 -29.54 28.30 4.34
CA HIS A 85 -28.30 28.23 5.08
C HIS A 85 -27.69 26.84 4.99
N ILE A 86 -26.35 26.77 5.01
CA ILE A 86 -25.62 25.50 4.97
C ILE A 86 -25.96 24.67 6.22
N GLY A 87 -26.28 23.38 5.98
CA GLY A 87 -26.63 22.43 7.04
C GLY A 87 -28.08 22.49 7.49
N GLU A 88 -28.91 23.34 6.91
CA GLU A 88 -30.35 23.40 7.18
C GLU A 88 -31.15 22.80 6.04
N ILE A 89 -32.26 22.13 6.38
CA ILE A 89 -33.27 21.72 5.41
C ILE A 89 -34.20 22.92 5.18
N PRO A 90 -34.41 23.36 3.92
CA PRO A 90 -35.33 24.44 3.63
C PRO A 90 -36.74 24.16 4.19
N LYS A 91 -37.34 25.14 4.86
CA LYS A 91 -38.67 25.03 5.48
C LYS A 91 -39.80 25.44 4.53
N GLU A 92 -39.46 26.19 3.51
CA GLU A 92 -40.39 26.72 2.51
C GLU A 92 -40.02 26.17 1.14
N ASP A 93 -41.04 25.89 0.36
CA ASP A 93 -40.91 25.45 -1.04
C ASP A 93 -40.91 26.69 -1.92
N ILE A 94 -40.44 26.55 -3.17
CA ILE A 94 -40.64 27.59 -4.19
C ILE A 94 -41.73 27.20 -5.16
N ALA A 95 -42.65 28.14 -5.41
CA ALA A 95 -43.63 28.05 -6.46
C ALA A 95 -43.09 28.62 -7.79
N PRO A 96 -43.75 28.37 -8.94
CA PRO A 96 -43.39 29.02 -10.21
C PRO A 96 -43.24 30.53 -10.06
N GLY A 97 -42.22 31.11 -10.63
CA GLY A 97 -41.88 32.55 -10.53
C GLY A 97 -41.22 32.96 -9.21
N GLN A 98 -40.77 32.00 -8.38
CA GLN A 98 -40.09 32.28 -7.11
C GLN A 98 -38.70 31.69 -7.09
N THR A 99 -37.84 32.26 -6.23
CA THR A 99 -36.44 31.80 -6.03
C THR A 99 -36.00 31.99 -4.59
N MET A 100 -34.98 31.25 -4.19
CA MET A 100 -34.26 31.43 -2.90
C MET A 100 -32.77 31.48 -3.15
N TYR A 101 -32.08 32.38 -2.45
CA TYR A 101 -30.61 32.32 -2.42
C TYR A 101 -30.15 30.99 -1.81
N ILE A 102 -29.17 30.34 -2.47
CA ILE A 102 -28.58 29.07 -2.05
C ILE A 102 -27.07 29.11 -2.14
N PRO A 103 -26.34 28.84 -1.03
CA PRO A 103 -24.90 28.70 -1.09
C PRO A 103 -24.50 27.31 -1.61
N THR A 104 -23.24 27.17 -2.04
CA THR A 104 -22.63 25.90 -2.40
C THR A 104 -22.81 24.87 -1.28
N GLY A 105 -23.30 23.67 -1.60
CA GLY A 105 -23.61 22.61 -0.64
C GLY A 105 -24.96 22.77 0.06
N GLY A 106 -25.69 23.86 -0.17
CA GLY A 106 -27.07 24.06 0.31
C GLY A 106 -28.03 23.02 -0.28
N ILE A 107 -29.01 22.59 0.52
CA ILE A 107 -30.06 21.65 0.09
C ILE A 107 -31.08 22.41 -0.76
N LEU A 108 -31.43 21.88 -1.93
CA LEU A 108 -32.45 22.48 -2.79
C LEU A 108 -33.82 22.47 -2.08
N PRO A 109 -34.58 23.59 -2.13
CA PRO A 109 -35.96 23.60 -1.68
C PRO A 109 -36.85 22.78 -2.60
N GLU A 110 -37.96 22.25 -2.11
CA GLU A 110 -38.95 21.60 -2.95
C GLU A 110 -39.46 22.60 -3.99
N GLY A 111 -39.66 22.13 -5.22
CA GLY A 111 -40.04 22.97 -6.37
C GLY A 111 -38.86 23.50 -7.20
N ALA A 112 -37.62 23.50 -6.67
CA ALA A 112 -36.42 23.79 -7.44
C ALA A 112 -35.90 22.53 -8.12
N ASP A 113 -35.40 22.67 -9.35
CA ASP A 113 -34.74 21.61 -10.10
C ASP A 113 -33.35 22.04 -10.65
N ALA A 114 -32.97 23.31 -10.47
CA ALA A 114 -31.69 23.86 -10.91
C ALA A 114 -31.22 25.02 -10.03
N VAL A 115 -29.97 25.46 -10.19
CA VAL A 115 -29.43 26.65 -9.56
C VAL A 115 -28.81 27.56 -10.60
N GLU A 116 -29.25 28.83 -10.66
CA GLU A 116 -28.56 29.85 -11.45
C GLU A 116 -27.42 30.43 -10.60
N MET A 117 -26.23 30.52 -11.20
CA MET A 117 -25.02 31.02 -10.56
C MET A 117 -25.19 32.50 -10.22
N ILE A 118 -24.69 32.94 -9.07
CA ILE A 118 -24.79 34.34 -8.60
C ILE A 118 -24.20 35.33 -9.62
N GLU A 119 -23.19 34.93 -10.39
CA GLU A 119 -22.55 35.75 -11.43
C GLU A 119 -23.47 36.12 -12.61
N TYR A 120 -24.56 35.39 -12.76
CA TYR A 120 -25.55 35.63 -13.81
C TYR A 120 -26.87 36.15 -13.28
N THR A 121 -26.83 36.80 -12.09
CA THR A 121 -28.03 37.32 -11.43
C THR A 121 -27.79 38.71 -10.87
N GLU A 122 -28.90 39.50 -10.72
CA GLU A 122 -28.90 40.78 -10.00
C GLU A 122 -30.11 40.85 -9.08
N GLU A 123 -29.87 41.13 -7.80
CA GLU A 123 -30.94 41.29 -6.81
C GLU A 123 -31.50 42.68 -6.84
N ILE A 124 -32.78 42.81 -7.24
CA ILE A 124 -33.58 44.05 -7.25
C ILE A 124 -34.78 43.82 -6.35
N SER A 125 -34.59 44.00 -5.06
CA SER A 125 -35.60 43.66 -4.05
C SER A 125 -37.02 44.17 -4.39
N PRO A 126 -38.04 43.31 -4.35
CA PRO A 126 -38.07 41.93 -3.82
C PRO A 126 -37.77 40.84 -4.87
N TYR A 127 -37.28 41.19 -6.04
CA TYR A 127 -37.02 40.30 -7.17
C TYR A 127 -35.55 40.06 -7.38
N VAL A 128 -35.28 38.99 -8.14
CA VAL A 128 -33.96 38.66 -8.67
C VAL A 128 -34.09 38.52 -10.18
N GLU A 129 -33.27 39.24 -10.92
CA GLU A 129 -33.12 39.09 -12.37
C GLU A 129 -32.12 37.97 -12.70
N MET A 130 -32.57 37.07 -13.58
CA MET A 130 -31.78 35.95 -14.11
C MET A 130 -31.39 36.27 -15.54
N TYR A 131 -30.10 36.38 -15.83
CA TYR A 131 -29.59 36.77 -17.15
C TYR A 131 -29.29 35.59 -18.08
N ARG A 132 -29.55 34.37 -17.61
CA ARG A 132 -29.30 33.14 -18.35
C ARG A 132 -30.36 32.08 -18.05
N SER A 133 -30.68 31.24 -19.04
CA SER A 133 -31.48 30.04 -18.81
C SER A 133 -30.61 28.90 -18.27
N VAL A 134 -31.13 28.17 -17.29
CA VAL A 134 -30.55 26.93 -16.77
C VAL A 134 -31.32 25.71 -17.18
N ALA A 135 -30.64 24.62 -17.44
CA ALA A 135 -31.28 23.33 -17.73
C ALA A 135 -31.74 22.63 -16.44
N PRO A 136 -32.73 21.74 -16.49
CA PRO A 136 -33.07 20.88 -15.34
C PRO A 136 -31.84 20.09 -14.85
N GLY A 137 -31.58 20.14 -13.55
CA GLY A 137 -30.40 19.52 -12.92
C GLY A 137 -29.13 20.34 -13.00
N GLU A 138 -29.09 21.47 -13.70
CA GLU A 138 -27.88 22.28 -13.84
C GLU A 138 -27.45 22.85 -12.47
N ASN A 139 -26.12 22.77 -12.20
CA ASN A 139 -25.49 23.21 -10.95
C ASN A 139 -26.04 22.53 -9.70
N THR A 140 -26.54 21.29 -9.83
CA THR A 140 -27.03 20.47 -8.71
C THR A 140 -26.34 19.11 -8.67
N VAL A 141 -26.24 18.52 -7.50
CA VAL A 141 -25.92 17.09 -7.29
C VAL A 141 -27.19 16.39 -6.83
N GLN A 142 -27.53 15.31 -7.48
CA GLN A 142 -28.73 14.54 -7.17
C GLN A 142 -28.49 13.51 -6.05
N PRO A 143 -29.53 13.08 -5.33
CA PRO A 143 -29.41 12.03 -4.32
C PRO A 143 -28.73 10.78 -4.88
N GLY A 144 -27.69 10.30 -4.20
CA GLY A 144 -26.94 9.10 -4.61
C GLY A 144 -26.09 9.27 -5.87
N GLU A 145 -25.85 10.49 -6.32
CA GLU A 145 -25.00 10.73 -7.50
C GLU A 145 -23.53 10.36 -7.24
N ASP A 146 -23.02 10.57 -6.04
CA ASP A 146 -21.67 10.14 -5.62
C ASP A 146 -21.68 8.68 -5.18
N ILE A 147 -22.52 8.32 -4.23
CA ILE A 147 -22.64 6.96 -3.71
C ILE A 147 -24.13 6.58 -3.61
N LYS A 148 -24.49 5.47 -4.26
CA LYS A 148 -25.84 4.89 -4.15
C LYS A 148 -25.93 3.90 -3.01
N GLU A 149 -27.06 3.82 -2.35
CA GLU A 149 -27.38 2.74 -1.43
C GLU A 149 -27.15 1.37 -2.09
N GLY A 150 -26.49 0.45 -1.39
CA GLY A 150 -26.10 -0.87 -1.89
C GLY A 150 -24.88 -0.89 -2.81
N MET A 151 -24.24 0.25 -3.10
CA MET A 151 -23.00 0.31 -3.88
C MET A 151 -21.84 -0.33 -3.10
N LEU A 152 -21.07 -1.19 -3.77
CA LEU A 152 -19.82 -1.72 -3.22
C LEU A 152 -18.77 -0.59 -3.11
N LEU A 153 -18.43 -0.22 -1.88
CA LEU A 153 -17.43 0.82 -1.59
C LEU A 153 -16.01 0.28 -1.62
N ILE A 154 -15.76 -0.81 -0.89
CA ILE A 154 -14.43 -1.40 -0.76
C ILE A 154 -14.57 -2.92 -0.77
N PRO A 155 -13.93 -3.63 -1.71
CA PRO A 155 -13.99 -5.09 -1.76
C PRO A 155 -13.10 -5.73 -0.68
N LYS A 156 -13.52 -6.91 -0.22
CA LYS A 156 -12.76 -7.82 0.63
C LYS A 156 -11.34 -8.04 0.10
N GLY A 157 -10.36 -8.16 1.00
CA GLY A 157 -8.95 -8.38 0.66
C GLY A 157 -8.21 -7.10 0.24
N THR A 158 -8.87 -5.94 0.35
CA THR A 158 -8.22 -4.64 0.11
C THR A 158 -7.39 -4.22 1.32
N LYS A 159 -6.14 -3.82 1.08
CA LYS A 159 -5.32 -3.13 2.09
C LYS A 159 -5.83 -1.70 2.24
N LEU A 160 -6.24 -1.34 3.45
CA LEU A 160 -6.80 -0.03 3.74
C LEU A 160 -5.72 1.05 3.80
N HIS A 161 -5.94 2.15 3.08
CA HIS A 161 -5.10 3.34 3.04
C HIS A 161 -5.91 4.56 3.47
N ALA A 162 -5.27 5.70 3.71
CA ALA A 162 -5.92 6.93 4.15
C ALA A 162 -7.16 7.30 3.31
N ARG A 163 -7.11 7.15 1.98
CA ARG A 163 -8.26 7.41 1.09
C ARG A 163 -9.46 6.50 1.38
N HIS A 164 -9.21 5.23 1.78
CA HIS A 164 -10.28 4.30 2.14
C HIS A 164 -10.89 4.67 3.50
N ILE A 165 -10.06 5.15 4.44
CA ILE A 165 -10.53 5.64 5.73
C ILE A 165 -11.44 6.86 5.54
N GLY A 166 -11.07 7.79 4.66
CA GLY A 166 -11.90 8.93 4.29
C GLY A 166 -13.26 8.52 3.70
N LEU A 167 -13.25 7.55 2.79
CA LEU A 167 -14.48 7.00 2.19
C LEU A 167 -15.38 6.35 3.24
N LEU A 168 -14.82 5.52 4.13
CA LEU A 168 -15.57 4.88 5.22
C LEU A 168 -16.22 5.91 6.15
N ALA A 169 -15.44 6.91 6.56
CA ALA A 169 -15.95 8.00 7.41
C ALA A 169 -17.07 8.79 6.71
N TYR A 170 -16.90 9.07 5.42
CA TYR A 170 -17.90 9.78 4.61
C TYR A 170 -19.20 8.98 4.46
N ALA A 171 -19.10 7.65 4.37
CA ALA A 171 -20.24 6.73 4.34
C ALA A 171 -20.79 6.36 5.74
N GLY A 172 -20.38 7.05 6.82
CA GLY A 172 -20.86 6.81 8.18
C GLY A 172 -20.37 5.52 8.83
N ILE A 173 -19.44 4.80 8.20
CA ILE A 173 -18.91 3.53 8.69
C ILE A 173 -17.74 3.81 9.64
N THR A 174 -17.88 3.47 10.91
CA THR A 174 -16.90 3.76 11.98
C THR A 174 -16.09 2.55 12.44
N THR A 175 -16.55 1.34 12.12
CA THR A 175 -15.87 0.08 12.41
C THR A 175 -15.87 -0.80 11.18
N VAL A 176 -14.83 -1.61 11.03
CA VAL A 176 -14.66 -2.55 9.91
C VAL A 176 -14.10 -3.87 10.42
N LYS A 177 -14.50 -4.95 9.76
CA LYS A 177 -13.96 -6.28 9.99
C LYS A 177 -12.71 -6.49 9.12
N VAL A 178 -11.60 -6.77 9.77
CA VAL A 178 -10.30 -6.97 9.13
C VAL A 178 -9.72 -8.32 9.50
N TYR A 179 -8.85 -8.86 8.66
CA TYR A 179 -8.05 -10.01 9.07
C TYR A 179 -7.10 -9.62 10.20
N ARG A 180 -6.87 -10.52 11.19
CA ARG A 180 -5.83 -10.28 12.18
C ARG A 180 -4.46 -10.13 11.52
N LYS A 181 -3.55 -9.45 12.17
CA LYS A 181 -2.17 -9.38 11.69
C LYS A 181 -1.50 -10.75 11.72
N PRO A 182 -0.69 -11.12 10.70
CA PRO A 182 0.12 -12.32 10.74
C PRO A 182 1.16 -12.24 11.86
N LYS A 183 1.31 -13.32 12.62
CA LYS A 183 2.35 -13.47 13.64
C LYS A 183 3.64 -13.91 12.98
N ILE A 184 4.71 -13.10 13.14
CA ILE A 184 5.99 -13.29 12.47
C ILE A 184 7.09 -13.54 13.50
N ALA A 185 7.71 -14.72 13.44
CA ALA A 185 8.92 -15.04 14.20
C ALA A 185 10.16 -14.72 13.35
N ILE A 186 11.09 -13.94 13.90
CA ILE A 186 12.32 -13.52 13.22
C ILE A 186 13.51 -13.95 14.05
N PHE A 187 14.43 -14.70 13.43
CA PHE A 187 15.67 -15.16 14.03
C PHE A 187 16.86 -14.68 13.21
N SER A 188 17.93 -14.30 13.90
CA SER A 188 19.26 -14.17 13.31
C SER A 188 20.06 -15.44 13.59
N THR A 189 20.86 -15.91 12.63
CA THR A 189 21.71 -17.09 12.80
C THR A 189 23.16 -16.77 12.50
N GLY A 190 24.05 -17.35 13.27
CA GLY A 190 25.50 -17.22 13.12
C GLY A 190 26.22 -17.20 14.46
N ASP A 191 27.26 -18.02 14.60
CA ASP A 191 28.09 -18.02 15.79
C ASP A 191 28.84 -16.69 15.97
N GLU A 192 29.01 -15.91 14.88
CA GLU A 192 29.64 -14.59 14.88
C GLU A 192 28.69 -13.47 15.35
N ILE A 193 27.38 -13.70 15.43
CA ILE A 193 26.39 -12.66 15.70
C ILE A 193 26.19 -12.46 17.19
N VAL A 194 26.16 -11.19 17.62
CA VAL A 194 25.86 -10.78 19.00
C VAL A 194 24.71 -9.75 19.02
N PRO A 195 24.01 -9.60 20.16
CA PRO A 195 22.94 -8.59 20.29
C PRO A 195 23.42 -7.17 19.96
N PRO A 196 22.53 -6.29 19.46
CA PRO A 196 22.91 -4.91 19.07
C PRO A 196 23.47 -4.05 20.19
N ASP A 197 23.08 -4.30 21.43
CA ASP A 197 23.54 -3.61 22.66
C ASP A 197 24.84 -4.14 23.22
N SER A 198 25.38 -5.23 22.67
CA SER A 198 26.64 -5.84 23.10
C SER A 198 27.85 -5.16 22.44
N TYR A 199 28.99 -5.16 23.11
CA TYR A 199 30.27 -4.82 22.49
C TYR A 199 30.87 -6.08 21.85
N PRO A 200 31.05 -6.13 20.50
CA PRO A 200 31.52 -7.34 19.85
C PRO A 200 33.03 -7.57 20.11
N GLU A 201 33.36 -8.78 20.48
CA GLU A 201 34.78 -9.23 20.49
C GLU A 201 35.32 -9.35 19.05
N PRO A 202 36.64 -9.39 18.87
CA PRO A 202 37.22 -9.63 17.55
C PRO A 202 36.66 -10.90 16.89
N GLY A 203 36.17 -10.77 15.66
CA GLY A 203 35.49 -11.85 14.92
C GLY A 203 34.00 -11.95 15.15
N LYS A 204 33.40 -11.14 16.02
CA LYS A 204 31.94 -11.01 16.21
C LYS A 204 31.41 -9.73 15.57
N MET A 205 30.10 -9.71 15.26
CA MET A 205 29.42 -8.53 14.74
C MET A 205 28.03 -8.41 15.35
N ARG A 206 27.53 -7.19 15.45
CA ARG A 206 26.17 -6.94 15.96
C ARG A 206 25.13 -7.39 14.95
N ASP A 207 24.02 -7.92 15.46
CA ASP A 207 22.85 -8.24 14.65
C ASP A 207 22.25 -6.96 14.05
N ALA A 208 22.37 -6.80 12.74
CA ALA A 208 21.72 -5.74 11.98
C ALA A 208 20.43 -6.22 11.31
N ASN A 209 20.35 -7.50 10.96
CA ASN A 209 19.25 -8.05 10.16
C ASN A 209 17.99 -8.23 10.98
N GLY A 210 18.07 -8.76 12.19
CA GLY A 210 16.91 -8.93 13.06
C GLY A 210 16.14 -7.63 13.29
N PRO A 211 16.79 -6.55 13.79
CA PRO A 211 16.14 -5.24 13.95
C PRO A 211 15.58 -4.67 12.64
N MET A 212 16.30 -4.80 11.52
CA MET A 212 15.88 -4.32 10.21
C MET A 212 14.60 -5.04 9.74
N LEU A 213 14.54 -6.37 9.87
CA LEU A 213 13.36 -7.16 9.51
C LEU A 213 12.17 -6.86 10.42
N LYS A 214 12.40 -6.70 11.73
CA LYS A 214 11.36 -6.29 12.69
C LYS A 214 10.76 -4.93 12.30
N ALA A 215 11.59 -3.96 11.94
CA ALA A 215 11.14 -2.65 11.47
C ALA A 215 10.36 -2.76 10.14
N MET A 216 10.85 -3.57 9.19
CA MET A 216 10.22 -3.74 7.88
C MET A 216 8.82 -4.36 7.98
N PHE A 217 8.63 -5.36 8.83
CA PHE A 217 7.40 -6.13 8.91
C PHE A 217 6.44 -5.72 10.05
N GLY A 218 6.89 -4.92 11.02
CA GLY A 218 6.08 -4.51 12.18
C GLY A 218 4.82 -3.71 11.82
N GLY A 219 4.81 -3.03 10.66
CA GLY A 219 3.62 -2.33 10.16
C GLY A 219 2.51 -3.25 9.62
N ILE A 220 2.90 -4.39 9.04
CA ILE A 220 1.99 -5.35 8.37
C ILE A 220 1.76 -6.63 9.15
N GLY A 221 2.61 -6.93 10.14
CA GLY A 221 2.55 -8.11 10.99
C GLY A 221 2.67 -7.80 12.48
N GLU A 222 2.38 -8.79 13.30
CA GLU A 222 2.69 -8.83 14.73
C GLU A 222 4.04 -9.55 14.89
N ILE A 223 5.08 -8.81 15.28
CA ILE A 223 6.39 -9.41 15.52
C ILE A 223 6.40 -10.09 16.88
N LEU A 224 6.60 -11.39 16.87
CA LEU A 224 6.65 -12.18 18.10
C LEU A 224 7.98 -11.97 18.84
N ASP A 225 7.90 -11.90 20.15
CA ASP A 225 9.08 -11.98 21.01
C ASP A 225 9.48 -13.46 21.18
N VAL A 226 10.47 -13.86 20.38
CA VAL A 226 10.99 -15.24 20.38
C VAL A 226 12.34 -15.31 21.10
N SER A 227 12.58 -16.43 21.80
CA SER A 227 13.85 -16.68 22.50
C SER A 227 14.39 -18.07 22.16
N PRO A 228 15.68 -18.19 21.79
CA PRO A 228 16.63 -17.11 21.57
C PRO A 228 16.35 -16.36 20.24
N VAL A 229 16.60 -15.06 20.20
CA VAL A 229 16.50 -14.26 18.96
C VAL A 229 17.67 -14.58 18.00
N ILE A 230 18.83 -14.88 18.56
CA ILE A 230 20.04 -15.29 17.83
C ILE A 230 20.27 -16.79 18.06
N ILE A 231 20.25 -17.56 16.99
CA ILE A 231 20.41 -19.01 17.02
C ILE A 231 21.84 -19.36 16.61
N PRO A 232 22.57 -20.16 17.38
CA PRO A 232 23.90 -20.63 16.98
C PRO A 232 23.79 -21.58 15.76
N ASP A 233 24.89 -21.71 15.00
CA ASP A 233 24.97 -22.56 13.82
C ASP A 233 25.05 -24.07 14.18
N LYS A 234 24.11 -24.51 15.04
CA LYS A 234 23.97 -25.88 15.49
C LYS A 234 22.61 -26.43 15.09
N ARG A 235 22.59 -27.63 14.49
CA ARG A 235 21.39 -28.29 13.98
C ARG A 235 20.28 -28.39 15.01
N GLU A 236 20.61 -28.88 16.20
CA GLU A 236 19.64 -29.15 17.27
C GLU A 236 18.99 -27.83 17.76
N ALA A 237 19.80 -26.78 17.91
CA ALA A 237 19.32 -25.47 18.35
C ALA A 237 18.36 -24.86 17.31
N MET A 238 18.73 -24.93 16.02
CA MET A 238 17.93 -24.40 14.93
C MET A 238 16.65 -25.18 14.75
N GLU A 239 16.69 -26.51 14.79
CA GLU A 239 15.52 -27.38 14.66
C GLU A 239 14.53 -27.13 15.80
N LYS A 240 15.02 -27.02 17.04
CA LYS A 240 14.20 -26.70 18.21
C LYS A 240 13.52 -25.32 18.04
N ALA A 241 14.27 -24.27 17.72
CA ALA A 241 13.73 -22.94 17.57
C ALA A 241 12.68 -22.85 16.46
N LEU A 242 12.92 -23.49 15.31
CA LEU A 242 11.96 -23.52 14.22
C LEU A 242 10.66 -24.26 14.59
N LYS A 243 10.76 -25.43 15.24
CA LYS A 243 9.59 -26.18 15.71
C LYS A 243 8.75 -25.38 16.70
N GLU A 244 9.39 -24.74 17.68
CA GLU A 244 8.71 -23.91 18.68
C GLU A 244 8.05 -22.69 18.00
N ALA A 245 8.76 -22.01 17.10
CA ALA A 245 8.21 -20.86 16.36
C ALA A 245 7.01 -21.25 15.48
N LEU A 246 7.06 -22.36 14.77
CA LEU A 246 5.97 -22.83 13.92
C LEU A 246 4.68 -23.15 14.69
N ASN A 247 4.75 -23.42 16.00
CA ASN A 247 3.56 -23.61 16.82
C ASN A 247 2.81 -22.31 17.12
N ILE A 248 3.50 -21.15 17.16
CA ILE A 248 2.93 -19.87 17.59
C ILE A 248 2.89 -18.81 16.49
N ALA A 249 3.76 -18.91 15.47
CA ALA A 249 3.85 -17.98 14.35
C ALA A 249 3.09 -18.48 13.13
N ASP A 250 2.69 -17.55 12.27
CA ASP A 250 2.15 -17.83 10.95
C ASP A 250 3.26 -17.85 9.89
N ILE A 251 4.35 -17.12 10.15
CA ILE A 251 5.51 -16.97 9.26
C ILE A 251 6.78 -17.02 10.10
N VAL A 252 7.79 -17.74 9.62
CA VAL A 252 9.12 -17.78 10.25
C VAL A 252 10.17 -17.24 9.29
N MET A 253 11.00 -16.33 9.76
CA MET A 253 12.11 -15.76 9.00
C MET A 253 13.42 -16.03 9.72
N LEU A 254 14.41 -16.51 8.97
CA LEU A 254 15.79 -16.74 9.43
C LEU A 254 16.69 -15.83 8.61
N SER A 255 17.56 -15.08 9.27
CA SER A 255 18.59 -14.27 8.63
C SER A 255 19.96 -14.78 9.01
N GLY A 256 20.78 -15.13 8.05
CA GLY A 256 22.12 -15.68 8.27
C GLY A 256 22.42 -16.88 7.38
N GLY A 257 23.44 -17.64 7.75
CA GLY A 257 23.79 -18.86 7.01
C GLY A 257 24.25 -18.61 5.57
N SER A 258 24.95 -17.49 5.32
CA SER A 258 25.41 -17.15 3.97
C SER A 258 26.63 -17.97 3.49
N SER A 259 27.34 -18.63 4.41
CA SER A 259 28.39 -19.58 4.04
C SER A 259 27.83 -20.87 3.43
N ALA A 260 28.59 -21.58 2.62
CA ALA A 260 28.13 -22.82 1.98
C ALA A 260 27.69 -23.87 3.02
N GLY A 261 28.44 -24.03 4.12
CA GLY A 261 28.12 -25.00 5.16
C GLY A 261 26.89 -24.66 5.99
N THR A 262 26.70 -23.38 6.34
CA THR A 262 25.54 -22.95 7.14
C THR A 262 24.23 -22.99 6.32
N ARG A 263 24.29 -22.73 5.03
CA ARG A 263 23.14 -22.88 4.10
C ARG A 263 22.66 -24.32 4.00
N ASP A 264 23.60 -25.26 3.90
CA ASP A 264 23.30 -26.69 3.88
C ASP A 264 22.65 -27.13 5.20
N LEU A 265 23.05 -26.51 6.31
CA LEU A 265 22.42 -26.72 7.62
C LEU A 265 20.98 -26.23 7.63
N VAL A 266 20.69 -24.97 7.24
CA VAL A 266 19.32 -24.41 7.18
C VAL A 266 18.41 -25.29 6.31
N VAL A 267 18.87 -25.65 5.10
CA VAL A 267 18.14 -26.54 4.18
C VAL A 267 17.86 -27.91 4.83
N SER A 268 18.86 -28.49 5.48
CA SER A 268 18.71 -29.81 6.13
C SER A 268 17.75 -29.79 7.30
N VAL A 269 17.74 -28.69 8.08
CA VAL A 269 16.80 -28.49 9.20
C VAL A 269 15.38 -28.28 8.67
N ILE A 270 15.17 -27.43 7.67
CA ILE A 270 13.85 -27.24 7.07
C ILE A 270 13.29 -28.57 6.57
N LYS A 271 14.10 -29.38 5.88
CA LYS A 271 13.67 -30.71 5.39
C LYS A 271 13.32 -31.72 6.47
N SER A 272 13.76 -31.51 7.73
CA SER A 272 13.41 -32.37 8.87
C SER A 272 12.11 -31.96 9.56
N LEU A 273 11.55 -30.79 9.21
CA LEU A 273 10.29 -30.33 9.78
C LEU A 273 9.08 -31.11 9.20
N PRO A 274 8.00 -31.27 9.97
CA PRO A 274 6.79 -31.91 9.48
C PRO A 274 6.21 -31.20 8.26
N ASP A 275 5.71 -31.96 7.28
CA ASP A 275 5.04 -31.46 6.07
C ASP A 275 5.78 -30.30 5.42
N SER A 276 7.13 -30.41 5.38
CA SER A 276 7.99 -29.38 4.84
C SER A 276 8.35 -29.59 3.37
N GLU A 277 8.41 -28.49 2.63
CA GLU A 277 8.87 -28.45 1.24
C GLU A 277 9.70 -27.18 1.00
N ILE A 278 10.83 -27.35 0.33
CA ILE A 278 11.61 -26.23 -0.18
C ILE A 278 11.10 -25.87 -1.56
N LEU A 279 10.45 -24.70 -1.66
CA LEU A 279 9.87 -24.20 -2.91
C LEU A 279 10.95 -23.60 -3.82
N PHE A 280 11.88 -22.83 -3.21
CA PHE A 280 13.05 -22.27 -3.90
C PHE A 280 14.29 -22.34 -3.04
N HIS A 281 15.41 -22.60 -3.66
CA HIS A 281 16.73 -22.50 -3.05
C HIS A 281 17.64 -21.68 -3.97
N GLY A 282 17.56 -20.38 -3.83
CA GLY A 282 18.26 -19.38 -4.60
C GLY A 282 17.37 -18.59 -5.56
N LEU A 283 17.68 -17.30 -5.67
CA LEU A 283 17.02 -16.36 -6.58
C LEU A 283 18.01 -15.86 -7.63
N ARG A 284 17.51 -15.55 -8.83
CA ARG A 284 18.30 -14.90 -9.89
C ARG A 284 18.41 -13.41 -9.67
N ILE A 285 18.78 -12.99 -8.46
CA ILE A 285 18.96 -11.58 -8.09
C ILE A 285 20.35 -11.32 -7.51
N SER A 286 20.79 -10.08 -7.60
CA SER A 286 21.97 -9.53 -6.95
C SER A 286 21.65 -8.15 -6.36
N PRO A 287 21.87 -7.93 -5.04
CA PRO A 287 22.18 -8.90 -4.00
C PRO A 287 20.94 -9.75 -3.63
N GLY A 288 21.16 -10.92 -2.98
CA GLY A 288 20.03 -11.73 -2.48
C GLY A 288 19.98 -13.17 -3.02
N LYS A 289 20.93 -13.57 -3.87
CA LYS A 289 20.99 -14.91 -4.50
C LYS A 289 20.71 -16.09 -3.55
N PRO A 290 21.27 -16.20 -2.32
CA PRO A 290 21.12 -17.38 -1.47
C PRO A 290 19.83 -17.43 -0.65
N THR A 291 18.76 -16.83 -1.14
CA THR A 291 17.44 -16.84 -0.45
C THR A 291 16.78 -18.22 -0.56
N ILE A 292 16.23 -18.69 0.56
CA ILE A 292 15.44 -19.93 0.65
C ILE A 292 13.98 -19.53 0.89
N VAL A 293 13.09 -20.15 0.13
CA VAL A 293 11.64 -20.04 0.34
C VAL A 293 11.09 -21.45 0.51
N ALA A 294 10.44 -21.70 1.65
CA ALA A 294 9.93 -23.01 2.01
C ALA A 294 8.55 -22.89 2.67
N VAL A 295 7.94 -24.03 2.88
CA VAL A 295 6.67 -24.20 3.59
C VAL A 295 6.77 -25.38 4.58
N SER A 296 6.10 -25.28 5.72
CA SER A 296 5.89 -26.39 6.64
C SER A 296 4.49 -26.27 7.23
N GLY A 297 3.65 -27.28 7.04
CA GLY A 297 2.25 -27.25 7.49
C GLY A 297 1.47 -26.03 6.96
N GLY A 298 1.71 -25.60 5.72
CA GLY A 298 1.08 -24.44 5.13
C GLY A 298 1.67 -23.08 5.57
N LYS A 299 2.67 -23.06 6.47
CA LYS A 299 3.30 -21.84 6.98
C LYS A 299 4.60 -21.53 6.25
N PRO A 300 4.81 -20.29 5.76
CA PRO A 300 6.05 -19.90 5.08
C PRO A 300 7.25 -19.92 6.04
N ILE A 301 8.37 -20.39 5.50
CA ILE A 301 9.69 -20.27 6.12
C ILE A 301 10.61 -19.57 5.12
N LEU A 302 11.18 -18.42 5.51
CA LEU A 302 12.09 -17.64 4.69
C LEU A 302 13.51 -17.71 5.27
N GLY A 303 14.44 -18.28 4.52
CA GLY A 303 15.87 -18.21 4.81
C GLY A 303 16.49 -17.05 4.03
N LEU A 304 16.77 -15.97 4.73
CA LEU A 304 17.30 -14.72 4.15
C LEU A 304 18.83 -14.66 4.27
N PRO A 305 19.53 -14.03 3.32
CA PRO A 305 20.98 -13.91 3.36
C PRO A 305 21.50 -13.20 4.61
N GLY A 306 22.72 -13.54 5.07
CA GLY A 306 23.36 -12.89 6.22
C GLY A 306 23.83 -11.46 5.96
N HIS A 307 24.24 -11.12 4.71
CA HIS A 307 24.66 -9.76 4.38
C HIS A 307 23.46 -8.80 4.38
N PRO A 308 23.50 -7.64 5.09
CA PRO A 308 22.34 -6.77 5.29
C PRO A 308 21.64 -6.29 4.01
N ALA A 309 22.39 -5.85 2.99
CA ALA A 309 21.77 -5.43 1.73
C ALA A 309 21.10 -6.61 0.99
N SER A 310 21.69 -7.81 1.05
CA SER A 310 21.10 -9.02 0.48
C SER A 310 19.83 -9.43 1.23
N CYS A 311 19.86 -9.36 2.55
CA CYS A 311 18.71 -9.63 3.43
C CYS A 311 17.57 -8.66 3.12
N PHE A 312 17.86 -7.36 3.09
CA PHE A 312 16.89 -6.32 2.80
C PHE A 312 16.20 -6.51 1.44
N VAL A 313 16.99 -6.66 0.37
CA VAL A 313 16.45 -6.81 -1.00
C VAL A 313 15.59 -8.07 -1.09
N SER A 314 16.05 -9.20 -0.55
CA SER A 314 15.25 -10.43 -0.54
C SER A 314 13.97 -10.31 0.28
N ALA A 315 14.05 -9.71 1.47
CA ALA A 315 12.88 -9.47 2.33
C ALA A 315 11.88 -8.52 1.66
N LYS A 316 12.36 -7.45 1.02
CA LYS A 316 11.53 -6.48 0.29
C LYS A 316 10.81 -7.12 -0.89
N LEU A 317 11.54 -7.85 -1.76
CA LEU A 317 10.98 -8.42 -2.98
C LEU A 317 10.08 -9.63 -2.74
N ILE A 318 10.45 -10.49 -1.77
CA ILE A 318 9.79 -11.77 -1.53
C ILE A 318 8.95 -11.74 -0.26
N GLY A 319 9.56 -11.32 0.85
CA GLY A 319 8.94 -11.38 2.17
C GLY A 319 7.67 -10.54 2.25
N THR A 320 7.70 -9.30 1.76
CA THR A 320 6.54 -8.39 1.79
C THR A 320 5.32 -9.01 1.10
N ASN A 321 5.52 -9.56 -0.10
CA ASN A 321 4.44 -10.16 -0.88
C ASN A 321 3.84 -11.41 -0.19
N ILE A 322 4.70 -12.25 0.42
CA ILE A 322 4.25 -13.44 1.16
C ILE A 322 3.47 -13.02 2.42
N VAL A 323 3.97 -12.05 3.18
CA VAL A 323 3.29 -11.56 4.39
C VAL A 323 1.92 -10.97 4.05
N GLU A 324 1.81 -10.14 3.02
CA GLU A 324 0.54 -9.56 2.56
C GLU A 324 -0.43 -10.64 2.08
N TYR A 325 0.05 -11.65 1.35
CA TYR A 325 -0.79 -12.77 0.92
C TYR A 325 -1.35 -13.54 2.10
N ILE A 326 -0.50 -13.91 3.08
CA ILE A 326 -0.91 -14.61 4.30
C ILE A 326 -1.92 -13.77 5.11
N ALA A 327 -1.71 -12.46 5.17
CA ALA A 327 -2.63 -11.52 5.82
C ALA A 327 -3.98 -11.36 5.12
N GLY A 328 -4.22 -12.05 3.99
CA GLY A 328 -5.50 -12.05 3.29
C GLY A 328 -5.60 -11.06 2.13
N SER A 329 -4.52 -10.37 1.73
CA SER A 329 -4.55 -9.45 0.58
C SER A 329 -4.86 -10.19 -0.72
N ASN A 330 -5.75 -9.63 -1.53
CA ASN A 330 -6.05 -10.11 -2.88
C ASN A 330 -5.15 -9.46 -3.94
N ARG A 331 -4.43 -8.42 -3.59
CA ARG A 331 -3.51 -7.70 -4.48
C ARG A 331 -2.15 -7.59 -3.81
N GLN A 332 -1.11 -7.82 -4.60
CA GLN A 332 0.25 -7.47 -4.19
C GLN A 332 0.38 -5.95 -4.19
N THR A 333 1.04 -5.40 -3.17
CA THR A 333 1.41 -3.97 -3.19
C THR A 333 2.48 -3.79 -4.26
N PRO A 334 2.22 -3.01 -5.32
CA PRO A 334 3.22 -2.76 -6.35
C PRO A 334 4.39 -1.97 -5.76
N PHE A 335 5.60 -2.30 -6.17
CA PHE A 335 6.75 -1.45 -5.90
C PHE A 335 6.64 -0.18 -6.74
N VAL A 336 7.00 0.95 -6.15
CA VAL A 336 7.03 2.22 -6.86
C VAL A 336 8.36 2.36 -7.59
N PHE A 337 8.31 2.45 -8.91
CA PHE A 337 9.47 2.71 -9.75
C PHE A 337 9.37 4.11 -10.35
N ILE A 338 10.51 4.77 -10.41
CA ILE A 338 10.70 5.98 -11.21
C ILE A 338 11.73 5.70 -12.31
N ARG A 339 11.75 6.53 -13.35
CA ARG A 339 12.80 6.51 -14.36
C ARG A 339 13.77 7.65 -14.13
N GLY A 340 15.05 7.37 -14.27
CA GLY A 340 16.12 8.36 -14.14
C GLY A 340 17.29 8.02 -15.04
N ILE A 341 18.24 8.94 -15.15
CA ILE A 341 19.44 8.78 -15.99
C ILE A 341 20.63 8.40 -15.12
N ILE A 342 21.23 7.24 -15.40
CA ILE A 342 22.43 6.79 -14.66
C ILE A 342 23.62 7.69 -15.01
N LYS A 343 24.33 8.18 -13.97
CA LYS A 343 25.50 9.09 -14.17
C LYS A 343 26.76 8.35 -14.57
N THR A 344 26.95 7.16 -14.05
CA THR A 344 28.21 6.41 -14.17
C THR A 344 27.93 5.03 -14.72
N GLU A 345 28.78 4.57 -15.62
CA GLU A 345 28.73 3.20 -16.15
C GLU A 345 28.82 2.16 -15.03
N VAL A 346 27.99 1.13 -15.13
CA VAL A 346 27.92 0.01 -14.19
C VAL A 346 27.91 -1.30 -14.95
N TYR A 347 28.75 -2.23 -14.53
CA TYR A 347 28.79 -3.59 -15.08
C TYR A 347 27.95 -4.54 -14.23
N SER A 348 27.19 -5.40 -14.87
CA SER A 348 26.38 -6.45 -14.24
C SER A 348 26.63 -7.79 -14.90
N LYS A 349 26.19 -8.86 -14.24
CA LYS A 349 26.33 -10.23 -14.78
C LYS A 349 25.06 -10.62 -15.54
N PRO A 350 25.12 -11.02 -16.81
CA PRO A 350 23.97 -11.48 -17.56
C PRO A 350 23.29 -12.68 -16.89
N GLY A 351 21.97 -12.78 -17.03
CA GLY A 351 21.16 -13.83 -16.42
C GLY A 351 20.79 -13.62 -14.96
N ILE A 352 21.17 -12.48 -14.37
CA ILE A 352 20.85 -12.11 -12.97
C ILE A 352 20.24 -10.71 -12.98
N GLU A 353 19.10 -10.56 -12.35
CA GLU A 353 18.47 -9.25 -12.12
C GLU A 353 19.21 -8.55 -10.98
N GLU A 354 19.80 -7.38 -11.24
CA GLU A 354 20.56 -6.65 -10.22
C GLU A 354 19.78 -5.46 -9.66
N TYR A 355 19.86 -5.28 -8.35
CA TYR A 355 19.28 -4.18 -7.58
C TYR A 355 20.39 -3.36 -6.95
N LEU A 356 20.83 -2.33 -7.66
CA LEU A 356 21.95 -1.50 -7.28
C LEU A 356 21.49 -0.33 -6.41
N ARG A 357 22.10 -0.14 -5.25
CA ARG A 357 21.84 1.01 -4.37
C ARG A 357 22.25 2.30 -5.05
N VAL A 358 21.38 3.31 -5.01
CA VAL A 358 21.58 4.58 -5.71
C VAL A 358 21.17 5.79 -4.87
N LYS A 359 21.82 6.92 -5.16
CA LYS A 359 21.35 8.26 -4.83
C LYS A 359 20.59 8.84 -6.01
N ILE A 360 19.55 9.64 -5.74
CA ILE A 360 18.71 10.25 -6.75
C ILE A 360 18.74 11.76 -6.59
N ASP A 361 19.09 12.45 -7.65
CA ASP A 361 19.00 13.91 -7.72
C ASP A 361 17.76 14.32 -8.51
N PHE A 362 16.76 14.80 -7.80
CA PHE A 362 15.50 15.28 -8.36
C PHE A 362 15.53 16.71 -8.87
N SER A 363 16.68 17.39 -8.78
CA SER A 363 16.83 18.76 -9.31
C SER A 363 16.87 18.81 -10.84
N THR A 364 17.05 17.66 -11.50
CA THR A 364 17.05 17.50 -12.95
C THR A 364 15.80 16.78 -13.46
N SER A 365 15.43 17.01 -14.72
CA SER A 365 14.32 16.31 -15.39
C SER A 365 14.79 15.70 -16.71
N PRO A 366 14.84 14.37 -16.84
CA PRO A 366 14.58 13.35 -15.83
C PRO A 366 15.60 13.39 -14.66
N PRO A 367 15.24 12.79 -13.49
CA PRO A 367 16.17 12.72 -12.34
C PRO A 367 17.46 12.01 -12.70
N THR A 368 18.57 12.44 -12.10
CA THR A 368 19.86 11.74 -12.27
C THR A 368 20.09 10.75 -11.13
N VAL A 369 20.67 9.61 -11.49
CA VAL A 369 20.86 8.44 -10.62
C VAL A 369 22.35 8.16 -10.48
N GLU A 370 22.87 8.21 -9.25
CA GLU A 370 24.27 7.96 -8.95
C GLU A 370 24.46 6.63 -8.23
N PRO A 371 25.18 5.67 -8.83
CA PRO A 371 25.40 4.36 -8.24
C PRO A 371 26.28 4.44 -6.98
N MET A 372 25.87 3.71 -5.92
CA MET A 372 26.67 3.51 -4.73
C MET A 372 27.37 2.14 -4.82
N ILE A 373 28.48 2.10 -5.54
CA ILE A 373 29.21 0.84 -5.82
C ILE A 373 29.93 0.37 -4.57
N THR A 374 29.36 -0.60 -3.87
CA THR A 374 29.93 -1.21 -2.67
C THR A 374 29.51 -2.66 -2.51
N GLN A 375 30.24 -3.41 -1.68
CA GLN A 375 29.89 -4.80 -1.37
C GLN A 375 28.56 -4.90 -0.58
N SER A 376 27.87 -6.03 -0.70
CA SER A 376 26.57 -6.27 -0.05
C SER A 376 26.61 -6.31 1.49
N GLY A 377 27.80 -6.47 2.08
CA GLY A 377 28.04 -6.43 3.52
C GLY A 377 28.11 -5.02 4.12
N ILE A 378 28.14 -3.96 3.28
CA ILE A 378 28.23 -2.58 3.76
C ILE A 378 26.84 -2.01 4.02
N THR A 379 26.44 -1.97 5.29
CA THR A 379 25.12 -1.51 5.76
C THR A 379 24.92 0.00 5.57
N TYR A 380 25.98 0.80 5.72
CA TYR A 380 25.91 2.26 5.58
C TYR A 380 25.30 2.72 4.25
N THR A 381 25.75 2.11 3.14
CA THR A 381 25.24 2.48 1.81
C THR A 381 23.80 2.06 1.58
N LEU A 382 23.31 1.00 2.25
CA LEU A 382 21.89 0.63 2.24
C LEU A 382 21.05 1.69 2.94
N ALA A 383 21.49 2.15 4.11
CA ALA A 383 20.78 3.17 4.88
C ALA A 383 20.76 4.55 4.19
N MET A 384 21.79 4.84 3.39
CA MET A 384 21.90 6.12 2.67
C MET A 384 21.29 6.11 1.26
N ALA A 385 20.91 4.97 0.73
CA ALA A 385 20.33 4.87 -0.60
C ALA A 385 18.92 5.47 -0.64
N ASP A 386 18.60 6.19 -1.72
CA ASP A 386 17.25 6.69 -1.97
C ASP A 386 16.41 5.66 -2.74
N GLY A 387 17.09 4.74 -3.44
CA GLY A 387 16.44 3.70 -4.23
C GLY A 387 17.36 2.56 -4.62
N LEU A 388 16.77 1.59 -5.31
CA LEU A 388 17.45 0.45 -5.92
C LEU A 388 17.25 0.52 -7.44
N ALA A 389 18.31 0.84 -8.19
CA ALA A 389 18.29 0.79 -9.65
C ALA A 389 18.25 -0.66 -10.12
N ARG A 390 17.30 -0.96 -11.00
CA ARG A 390 17.06 -2.29 -11.54
C ARG A 390 17.81 -2.48 -12.85
N ILE A 391 18.72 -3.45 -12.89
CA ILE A 391 19.37 -3.89 -14.12
C ILE A 391 18.73 -5.23 -14.49
N PRO A 392 17.98 -5.30 -15.63
CA PRO A 392 17.34 -6.53 -16.05
C PRO A 392 18.35 -7.62 -16.41
N PRO A 393 17.96 -8.91 -16.33
CA PRO A 393 18.89 -10.03 -16.52
C PRO A 393 19.43 -10.16 -17.96
N GLU A 394 18.83 -9.47 -18.93
CA GLU A 394 19.28 -9.44 -20.32
C GLU A 394 20.44 -8.48 -20.55
N LYS A 395 20.70 -7.56 -19.61
CA LYS A 395 21.75 -6.54 -19.71
C LYS A 395 23.03 -6.96 -18.99
N GLU A 396 24.18 -6.57 -19.56
CA GLU A 396 25.51 -6.74 -18.95
C GLU A 396 25.93 -5.51 -18.11
N GLY A 397 25.00 -4.56 -17.93
CA GLY A 397 25.21 -3.34 -17.18
C GLY A 397 24.35 -2.20 -17.67
N LEU A 398 24.74 -0.99 -17.32
CA LEU A 398 24.15 0.28 -17.75
C LEU A 398 25.26 1.22 -18.21
N SER A 399 25.10 1.84 -19.34
CA SER A 399 26.02 2.88 -19.83
C SER A 399 25.71 4.23 -19.17
N ALA A 400 26.74 5.06 -18.96
CA ALA A 400 26.52 6.43 -18.49
C ALA A 400 25.58 7.18 -19.46
N GLY A 401 24.57 7.87 -18.92
CA GLY A 401 23.53 8.54 -19.70
C GLY A 401 22.33 7.66 -20.09
N GLU A 402 22.34 6.37 -19.75
CA GLU A 402 21.23 5.46 -20.03
C GLU A 402 20.07 5.65 -19.05
N GLU A 403 18.83 5.45 -19.53
CA GLU A 403 17.64 5.44 -18.67
C GLU A 403 17.57 4.14 -17.84
N VAL A 404 17.26 4.28 -16.56
CA VAL A 404 17.13 3.17 -15.62
C VAL A 404 15.87 3.29 -14.78
N GLU A 405 15.23 2.15 -14.47
CA GLU A 405 14.17 2.04 -13.48
C GLU A 405 14.76 1.97 -12.07
N VAL A 406 14.26 2.80 -11.17
CA VAL A 406 14.69 2.85 -9.78
C VAL A 406 13.49 2.58 -8.88
N MET A 407 13.55 1.50 -8.10
CA MET A 407 12.59 1.21 -7.04
C MET A 407 12.89 2.14 -5.86
N LEU A 408 11.95 2.97 -5.45
CA LEU A 408 12.08 3.83 -4.27
C LEU A 408 12.03 3.02 -2.97
N LEU A 409 12.84 3.43 -1.98
CA LEU A 409 12.94 2.77 -0.66
C LEU A 409 12.05 3.41 0.41
#